data_1a90327a081635901ebf5db7a094521f
#
_entry.id   1a90327a081635901ebf5db7a094521f
#
_cell.length_a   1.000
_cell.length_b   1.000
_cell.length_c   1.000
_cell.angle_alpha   90.00
_cell.angle_beta   90.00
_cell.angle_gamma   90.00
#
_symmetry.space_group_name_H-M   'P 1'
#
loop_
_entity.id
_entity.type
_entity.pdbx_description
1 polymer ?
#
loop_
_entity_poly.entity_id
_entity_poly.type
_entity_poly.pdbx_seq_one_letter_code
_entity_poly.pdbx_strand_id
1 'polypeptide(L)'
;MNGDDPQQHARTRRVPPPVGPGPHRTPPPGQDETNAPRIEPTQVIRRDGTPGPALAWSQVPPTRNPPPRNSQPPRNPPPGPPRNPAPGPPRRPMNQPAHAPTQRPVPYREAPPPPPPAGPRRRDQGPRPPRPRRRRHWGRWLLVLLLVLIITPVAGLIYLDRSLNRIPVLADYPGRVGHTAGTNWLLTGSDSRIGLTPEQEKELSTGDTADAGGERSDTIMLVHISQSGSTTVVSLPRDSYVPIPGQGRDKLNAAFAAGGPRLLVQTVEAATGLHIDHFAKIGFGGFATMVDAIGGIDMCLPQPMDDPLAGINLPAGCQHLSGPQALGYVRSRATPRADLDRMNNQRLFLSALLKKATSAGTLANPFRLWPLATGITRSLQVANGDHIWDLARLGWSLHSNTVATTVPIGGFENVSDSGNVLLWDKDRASQFFGALAADKPIPDDLLTR
;
A
#
# COMPACT_ATOMS: atom_id res chain seq x y z
N MET A 1 -21.93 68.90 38.66
CA MET A 1 -23.32 68.51 38.67
C MET A 1 -23.39 67.06 38.23
N ASN A 2 -23.74 66.17 39.18
CA ASN A 2 -24.26 64.84 39.12
C ASN A 2 -23.55 63.84 38.14
N GLY A 3 -22.84 62.88 38.55
CA GLY A 3 -23.09 61.87 39.65
C GLY A 3 -23.88 60.72 39.07
N ASP A 4 -23.25 59.57 38.86
CA ASP A 4 -23.85 58.32 39.21
C ASP A 4 -22.86 57.17 38.88
N ASP A 5 -22.50 56.48 39.95
CA ASP A 5 -21.70 55.26 40.02
C ASP A 5 -22.69 54.06 40.08
N PRO A 6 -22.50 53.00 39.32
CA PRO A 6 -23.18 51.75 39.61
C PRO A 6 -22.25 50.67 40.19
N GLN A 7 -22.58 50.31 41.38
CA GLN A 7 -22.03 49.27 42.24
C GLN A 7 -21.83 47.89 41.56
N GLN A 8 -20.63 47.36 41.77
CA GLN A 8 -20.24 46.00 41.55
C GLN A 8 -20.91 45.05 42.55
N HIS A 9 -21.74 44.11 42.08
CA HIS A 9 -22.19 42.96 42.85
C HIS A 9 -21.20 41.78 42.64
N ALA A 10 -20.27 41.64 43.55
CA ALA A 10 -19.47 40.45 43.74
C ALA A 10 -20.33 39.30 44.33
N ARG A 11 -20.62 38.27 43.52
CA ARG A 11 -21.19 37.01 44.02
C ARG A 11 -20.04 36.12 44.51
N THR A 12 -19.85 36.02 45.80
CA THR A 12 -19.01 35.04 46.49
C THR A 12 -19.59 33.65 46.32
N ARG A 13 -18.90 32.75 45.58
CA ARG A 13 -19.17 31.34 45.58
C ARG A 13 -18.65 30.71 46.90
N ARG A 14 -19.56 30.19 47.72
CA ARG A 14 -19.25 29.37 48.91
C ARG A 14 -18.69 28.01 48.45
N VAL A 15 -17.49 27.66 48.92
CA VAL A 15 -16.89 26.33 48.82
C VAL A 15 -17.54 25.45 49.94
N PRO A 16 -18.03 24.23 49.66
CA PRO A 16 -18.50 23.34 50.71
C PRO A 16 -17.31 22.75 51.46
N PRO A 17 -17.48 22.39 52.77
CA PRO A 17 -16.39 21.84 53.61
C PRO A 17 -16.08 20.39 53.23
N PRO A 18 -14.84 19.90 53.58
CA PRO A 18 -14.41 18.55 53.27
C PRO A 18 -15.18 17.51 54.10
N VAL A 19 -15.58 16.43 53.43
CA VAL A 19 -16.25 15.27 54.04
C VAL A 19 -15.17 14.43 54.72
N GLY A 20 -15.29 14.19 56.01
CA GLY A 20 -14.45 13.32 56.83
C GLY A 20 -14.61 11.83 56.47
N PRO A 21 -13.65 10.97 56.87
CA PRO A 21 -13.67 9.55 56.51
C PRO A 21 -14.77 8.80 57.29
N GLY A 22 -15.60 8.07 56.51
CA GLY A 22 -16.65 7.18 57.04
C GLY A 22 -16.05 5.87 57.61
N PRO A 23 -16.79 5.16 58.45
CA PRO A 23 -16.25 4.04 59.23
C PRO A 23 -15.99 2.80 58.39
N HIS A 24 -14.85 2.15 58.63
CA HIS A 24 -14.43 0.87 58.10
C HIS A 24 -15.45 -0.23 58.36
N ARG A 25 -16.00 -0.84 57.29
CA ARG A 25 -16.72 -2.11 57.40
C ARG A 25 -15.68 -3.27 57.30
N THR A 26 -15.60 -4.06 58.33
CA THR A 26 -14.93 -5.37 58.36
C THR A 26 -15.67 -6.39 57.50
N PRO A 27 -15.00 -7.17 56.65
CA PRO A 27 -15.63 -8.28 55.93
C PRO A 27 -15.80 -9.52 56.86
N PRO A 28 -16.81 -10.40 56.58
CA PRO A 28 -17.06 -11.60 57.34
C PRO A 28 -15.95 -12.67 57.10
N PRO A 29 -15.68 -13.57 58.07
CA PRO A 29 -14.70 -14.61 57.93
C PRO A 29 -15.25 -15.83 57.21
N GLY A 30 -14.40 -16.42 56.34
CA GLY A 30 -14.47 -17.81 55.93
C GLY A 30 -14.93 -18.05 54.51
N GLN A 31 -13.94 -18.14 53.56
CA GLN A 31 -13.99 -19.14 52.49
C GLN A 31 -12.54 -19.56 52.18
N ASP A 32 -12.36 -20.87 52.09
CA ASP A 32 -11.09 -21.60 51.99
C ASP A 32 -10.17 -21.13 50.86
N GLU A 33 -8.98 -20.64 51.24
CA GLU A 33 -7.82 -20.51 50.36
C GLU A 33 -7.10 -21.85 50.22
N THR A 34 -7.56 -22.67 49.24
CA THR A 34 -6.77 -23.83 48.80
C THR A 34 -7.03 -24.06 47.31
N ASN A 35 -6.29 -23.36 46.47
CA ASN A 35 -5.79 -23.77 45.13
C ASN A 35 -5.37 -22.58 44.25
N ALA A 36 -4.48 -21.73 44.73
CA ALA A 36 -3.75 -20.84 43.84
C ALA A 36 -2.40 -21.50 43.47
N PRO A 37 -2.01 -21.57 42.20
CA PRO A 37 -0.70 -22.09 41.83
C PRO A 37 0.40 -21.17 42.36
N ARG A 38 1.34 -21.75 43.13
CA ARG A 38 2.51 -21.06 43.66
C ARG A 38 3.41 -20.64 42.49
N ILE A 39 3.55 -19.36 42.28
CA ILE A 39 4.46 -18.79 41.26
C ILE A 39 5.85 -18.72 41.93
N GLU A 40 6.80 -19.52 41.45
CA GLU A 40 8.20 -19.39 41.87
C GLU A 40 8.87 -18.27 41.04
N PRO A 41 9.58 -17.34 41.68
CA PRO A 41 10.26 -16.27 40.94
C PRO A 41 11.49 -16.81 40.20
N THR A 42 11.61 -16.54 38.93
CA THR A 42 12.78 -16.88 38.09
C THR A 42 13.95 -15.97 38.49
N GLN A 43 15.06 -16.54 38.92
CA GLN A 43 16.28 -15.80 39.27
C GLN A 43 17.12 -15.56 38.00
N VAL A 44 17.47 -14.30 37.74
CA VAL A 44 18.44 -13.92 36.71
C VAL A 44 19.85 -13.94 37.33
N ILE A 45 20.71 -14.84 36.86
CA ILE A 45 22.13 -14.92 37.27
C ILE A 45 22.93 -13.91 36.42
N ARG A 46 23.64 -13.00 37.07
CA ARG A 46 24.57 -12.10 36.39
C ARG A 46 25.84 -12.85 35.99
N ARG A 47 26.56 -12.28 35.03
CA ARG A 47 27.79 -12.87 34.45
C ARG A 47 28.94 -13.08 35.46
N ASP A 48 28.81 -12.49 36.63
CA ASP A 48 29.72 -12.61 37.79
C ASP A 48 29.29 -13.67 38.83
N GLY A 49 28.22 -14.42 38.55
CA GLY A 49 27.72 -15.50 39.40
C GLY A 49 26.90 -15.04 40.61
N THR A 50 26.57 -13.76 40.74
CA THR A 50 25.75 -13.26 41.86
C THR A 50 24.26 -13.25 41.53
N PRO A 51 23.32 -13.62 42.44
CA PRO A 51 21.89 -13.56 42.21
C PRO A 51 21.40 -12.10 42.11
N GLY A 52 20.73 -11.75 40.99
CA GLY A 52 20.05 -10.46 40.81
C GLY A 52 18.64 -10.45 41.40
N PRO A 53 17.98 -9.29 41.53
CA PRO A 53 16.59 -9.20 41.98
C PRO A 53 15.66 -9.95 41.02
N ALA A 54 14.70 -10.70 41.59
CA ALA A 54 13.74 -11.52 40.83
C ALA A 54 12.82 -10.66 39.97
N LEU A 55 12.76 -10.97 38.66
CA LEU A 55 11.81 -10.37 37.73
C LEU A 55 10.55 -11.25 37.69
N ALA A 56 9.41 -10.68 38.10
CA ALA A 56 8.12 -11.37 38.20
C ALA A 56 7.37 -11.32 36.84
N TRP A 57 7.79 -12.04 35.80
CA TRP A 57 7.03 -12.18 34.57
C TRP A 57 7.46 -13.43 33.79
N SER A 58 6.83 -14.58 34.04
CA SER A 58 6.56 -15.58 32.99
C SER A 58 5.55 -16.61 33.52
N GLN A 59 4.31 -16.51 33.03
CA GLN A 59 3.35 -17.61 33.16
C GLN A 59 3.51 -18.48 31.91
N VAL A 60 4.04 -19.68 32.05
CA VAL A 60 3.95 -20.73 31.05
C VAL A 60 2.75 -21.60 31.44
N PRO A 61 1.69 -21.70 30.62
CA PRO A 61 0.59 -22.61 30.91
C PRO A 61 1.07 -24.07 30.80
N PRO A 62 0.58 -25.01 31.63
CA PRO A 62 0.94 -26.41 31.52
C PRO A 62 0.45 -27.01 30.20
N THR A 63 1.35 -27.65 29.48
CA THR A 63 1.04 -28.43 28.27
C THR A 63 0.14 -29.60 28.63
N ARG A 64 -1.15 -29.50 28.32
CA ARG A 64 -2.04 -30.67 28.29
C ARG A 64 -1.73 -31.49 27.05
N ASN A 65 -1.17 -32.70 27.24
CA ASN A 65 -1.08 -33.70 26.17
C ASN A 65 -2.50 -34.04 25.69
N PRO A 66 -2.78 -33.97 24.39
CA PRO A 66 -4.04 -34.46 23.86
C PRO A 66 -4.07 -36.00 23.93
N PRO A 67 -5.26 -36.61 24.12
CA PRO A 67 -5.39 -38.07 24.09
C PRO A 67 -5.08 -38.63 22.69
N PRO A 68 -4.64 -39.90 22.59
CA PRO A 68 -4.25 -40.50 21.30
C PRO A 68 -5.46 -40.56 20.37
N ARG A 69 -5.31 -40.00 19.17
CA ARG A 69 -6.31 -40.10 18.10
C ARG A 69 -6.34 -41.53 17.57
N ASN A 70 -7.51 -42.13 17.71
CA ASN A 70 -7.86 -43.42 17.09
C ASN A 70 -7.74 -43.29 15.55
N SER A 71 -6.88 -44.09 14.96
CA SER A 71 -6.65 -44.17 13.53
C SER A 71 -7.85 -44.85 12.84
N GLN A 72 -8.67 -44.06 12.15
CA GLN A 72 -9.61 -44.59 11.16
C GLN A 72 -8.90 -44.71 9.81
N PRO A 73 -9.16 -45.82 9.05
CA PRO A 73 -8.57 -45.99 7.73
C PRO A 73 -9.17 -45.01 6.70
N PRO A 74 -8.45 -44.68 5.62
CA PRO A 74 -8.87 -43.67 4.66
C PRO A 74 -10.14 -44.13 3.90
N ARG A 75 -11.19 -43.32 3.95
CA ARG A 75 -12.38 -43.51 3.11
C ARG A 75 -12.06 -43.02 1.69
N ASN A 76 -12.26 -43.88 0.74
CA ASN A 76 -12.22 -43.57 -0.69
C ASN A 76 -13.26 -42.50 -1.03
N PRO A 77 -12.94 -41.56 -1.92
CA PRO A 77 -13.90 -40.57 -2.41
C PRO A 77 -14.96 -41.23 -3.28
N PRO A 78 -16.20 -40.74 -3.29
CA PRO A 78 -17.28 -41.28 -4.13
C PRO A 78 -16.98 -41.06 -5.62
N PRO A 79 -17.45 -41.95 -6.51
CA PRO A 79 -17.25 -41.83 -7.94
C PRO A 79 -18.01 -40.61 -8.49
N GLY A 80 -17.33 -39.81 -9.31
CA GLY A 80 -17.91 -38.68 -10.00
C GLY A 80 -18.90 -39.10 -11.10
N PRO A 81 -19.82 -38.21 -11.49
CA PRO A 81 -20.83 -38.52 -12.52
C PRO A 81 -20.20 -38.78 -13.90
N PRO A 82 -20.85 -39.60 -14.73
CA PRO A 82 -20.29 -40.03 -16.03
C PRO A 82 -20.12 -38.84 -16.98
N ARG A 83 -18.94 -38.73 -17.56
CA ARG A 83 -18.64 -37.77 -18.63
C ARG A 83 -19.31 -38.20 -19.90
N ASN A 84 -20.19 -37.38 -20.44
CA ASN A 84 -20.69 -37.50 -21.82
C ASN A 84 -19.53 -37.31 -22.81
N PRO A 85 -19.45 -38.14 -23.87
CA PRO A 85 -18.43 -37.98 -24.91
C PRO A 85 -18.72 -36.73 -25.76
N ALA A 86 -17.68 -36.02 -26.12
CA ALA A 86 -17.72 -34.84 -26.99
C ALA A 86 -18.21 -35.21 -28.40
N PRO A 87 -18.99 -34.35 -29.07
CA PRO A 87 -19.40 -34.57 -30.47
C PRO A 87 -18.20 -34.40 -31.41
N GLY A 88 -18.02 -35.40 -32.26
CA GLY A 88 -17.02 -35.43 -33.32
C GLY A 88 -17.35 -34.45 -34.47
N PRO A 89 -16.36 -34.10 -35.32
CA PRO A 89 -16.52 -33.15 -36.40
C PRO A 89 -17.43 -33.64 -37.53
N PRO A 90 -18.13 -32.75 -38.25
CA PRO A 90 -19.09 -33.12 -39.29
C PRO A 90 -18.39 -33.77 -40.51
N ARG A 91 -18.89 -34.95 -40.92
CA ARG A 91 -18.48 -35.64 -42.13
C ARG A 91 -19.06 -34.96 -43.37
N ARG A 92 -18.19 -34.71 -44.35
CA ARG A 92 -18.57 -34.30 -45.70
C ARG A 92 -19.40 -35.42 -46.42
N PRO A 93 -20.43 -35.10 -47.18
CA PRO A 93 -21.10 -36.07 -48.02
C PRO A 93 -20.26 -36.41 -49.28
N MET A 94 -20.02 -37.69 -49.46
CA MET A 94 -19.42 -38.26 -50.64
C MET A 94 -20.53 -38.48 -51.66
N ASN A 95 -20.42 -37.83 -52.80
CA ASN A 95 -21.23 -38.14 -53.97
C ASN A 95 -20.49 -39.17 -54.83
N GLN A 96 -21.14 -40.26 -55.10
CA GLN A 96 -20.94 -41.15 -56.26
C GLN A 96 -22.25 -41.93 -56.47
N PRO A 97 -22.49 -42.58 -57.63
CA PRO A 97 -21.71 -42.69 -58.85
C PRO A 97 -22.53 -42.53 -60.15
N ALA A 98 -21.74 -42.52 -61.21
CA ALA A 98 -22.11 -42.63 -62.59
C ALA A 98 -22.81 -43.97 -63.00
N HIS A 99 -23.59 -43.92 -64.06
CA HIS A 99 -23.66 -44.99 -65.08
C HIS A 99 -23.98 -44.40 -66.44
N ALA A 100 -23.14 -44.71 -67.42
CA ALA A 100 -23.37 -44.66 -68.85
C ALA A 100 -24.29 -45.87 -69.22
N PRO A 101 -24.84 -45.98 -70.48
CA PRO A 101 -24.05 -46.09 -71.67
C PRO A 101 -24.64 -45.52 -72.97
N THR A 102 -23.75 -45.21 -73.87
CA THR A 102 -23.69 -45.52 -75.31
C THR A 102 -24.98 -45.66 -76.11
N GLN A 103 -25.16 -44.79 -77.12
CA GLN A 103 -25.55 -45.16 -78.47
C GLN A 103 -25.06 -44.15 -79.53
N ARG A 104 -24.29 -44.58 -80.48
CA ARG A 104 -23.98 -43.86 -81.73
C ARG A 104 -25.16 -43.94 -82.64
N PRO A 105 -25.47 -42.90 -83.43
CA PRO A 105 -26.01 -42.99 -84.74
C PRO A 105 -25.21 -42.22 -85.81
N VAL A 106 -25.00 -42.80 -86.83
CA VAL A 106 -24.91 -42.57 -88.32
C VAL A 106 -24.80 -41.15 -88.84
N PRO A 107 -23.93 -40.93 -89.84
CA PRO A 107 -23.60 -39.63 -90.36
C PRO A 107 -24.67 -39.01 -91.22
N TYR A 108 -25.06 -37.83 -90.92
CA TYR A 108 -25.92 -36.99 -91.82
C TYR A 108 -25.02 -36.02 -92.58
N ARG A 109 -25.27 -35.97 -93.90
CA ARG A 109 -24.57 -35.20 -94.91
C ARG A 109 -24.72 -33.70 -94.63
N GLU A 110 -23.59 -33.01 -94.57
CA GLU A 110 -23.51 -31.56 -94.41
C GLU A 110 -24.14 -30.83 -95.60
N ALA A 111 -25.01 -29.85 -95.29
CA ALA A 111 -25.39 -28.77 -96.18
C ALA A 111 -24.43 -27.61 -96.04
N PRO A 112 -24.15 -26.83 -97.14
CA PRO A 112 -23.14 -25.74 -97.04
C PRO A 112 -23.60 -24.66 -96.02
N PRO A 113 -22.68 -24.09 -95.32
CA PRO A 113 -23.00 -23.07 -94.32
C PRO A 113 -23.55 -21.80 -94.92
N PRO A 114 -24.53 -21.15 -94.30
CA PRO A 114 -25.00 -19.81 -94.70
C PRO A 114 -23.89 -18.76 -94.52
N PRO A 115 -23.88 -17.68 -95.32
CA PRO A 115 -22.89 -16.63 -95.15
C PRO A 115 -22.93 -16.02 -93.76
N PRO A 116 -21.81 -15.58 -93.22
CA PRO A 116 -21.73 -15.05 -91.84
C PRO A 116 -22.56 -13.79 -91.73
N PRO A 117 -23.31 -13.58 -90.64
CA PRO A 117 -24.04 -12.36 -90.39
C PRO A 117 -23.06 -11.19 -90.31
N ALA A 118 -23.39 -10.06 -90.92
CA ALA A 118 -22.62 -8.84 -90.88
C ALA A 118 -22.38 -8.46 -89.42
N GLY A 119 -21.09 -8.45 -89.02
CA GLY A 119 -20.67 -8.14 -87.68
C GLY A 119 -21.26 -6.82 -87.15
N PRO A 120 -21.62 -6.71 -85.92
CA PRO A 120 -22.13 -5.51 -85.34
C PRO A 120 -21.11 -4.37 -85.52
N ARG A 121 -21.56 -3.29 -86.17
CA ARG A 121 -20.76 -2.07 -86.29
C ARG A 121 -20.20 -1.69 -84.97
N ARG A 122 -18.87 -1.64 -84.87
CA ARG A 122 -18.19 -1.07 -83.71
C ARG A 122 -18.78 0.32 -83.46
N ARG A 123 -19.62 0.44 -82.43
CA ARG A 123 -19.93 1.74 -81.84
C ARG A 123 -18.59 2.28 -81.35
N ASP A 124 -18.15 3.39 -81.91
CA ASP A 124 -17.07 4.19 -81.36
C ASP A 124 -17.39 4.46 -79.89
N GLN A 125 -16.68 3.78 -79.01
CA GLN A 125 -16.71 4.10 -77.57
C GLN A 125 -15.96 5.44 -77.48
N GLY A 126 -16.69 6.51 -77.34
CA GLY A 126 -16.13 7.80 -77.03
C GLY A 126 -15.23 7.71 -75.83
N PRO A 127 -14.28 8.62 -75.62
CA PRO A 127 -13.32 8.56 -74.58
C PRO A 127 -14.00 8.36 -73.23
N ARG A 128 -13.68 7.26 -72.53
CA ARG A 128 -14.21 6.97 -71.21
C ARG A 128 -13.87 8.15 -70.32
N PRO A 129 -14.85 8.72 -69.56
CA PRO A 129 -14.55 9.80 -68.62
C PRO A 129 -13.47 9.35 -67.66
N PRO A 130 -12.52 10.23 -67.31
CA PRO A 130 -11.46 9.88 -66.39
C PRO A 130 -12.09 9.46 -65.06
N ARG A 131 -11.82 8.23 -64.63
CA ARG A 131 -12.25 7.73 -63.31
C ARG A 131 -11.81 8.74 -62.28
N PRO A 132 -12.71 9.24 -61.38
CA PRO A 132 -12.34 10.18 -60.37
C PRO A 132 -11.24 9.52 -59.54
N ARG A 133 -10.04 10.07 -59.56
CA ARG A 133 -8.94 9.67 -58.67
C ARG A 133 -9.44 9.92 -57.25
N ARG A 134 -9.90 8.86 -56.55
CA ARG A 134 -10.16 8.89 -55.11
C ARG A 134 -8.90 9.43 -54.45
N ARG A 135 -8.90 10.74 -54.19
CA ARG A 135 -7.84 11.35 -53.37
C ARG A 135 -7.82 10.58 -52.08
N ARG A 136 -6.84 9.72 -51.93
CA ARG A 136 -6.59 8.92 -50.73
C ARG A 136 -6.32 9.91 -49.62
N HIS A 137 -7.32 10.15 -48.76
CA HIS A 137 -7.21 11.04 -47.57
C HIS A 137 -6.38 10.41 -46.44
N TRP A 138 -5.36 9.63 -46.80
CA TRP A 138 -4.45 8.97 -45.82
C TRP A 138 -3.78 10.01 -44.94
N GLY A 139 -3.39 11.15 -45.42
CA GLY A 139 -2.82 12.21 -44.60
C GLY A 139 -3.77 12.72 -43.54
N ARG A 140 -5.10 12.80 -43.84
CA ARG A 140 -6.11 13.17 -42.83
C ARG A 140 -6.27 12.09 -41.77
N TRP A 141 -6.29 10.81 -42.16
CA TRP A 141 -6.38 9.70 -41.23
C TRP A 141 -5.12 9.56 -40.36
N LEU A 142 -3.94 9.76 -40.94
CA LEU A 142 -2.67 9.80 -40.16
C LEU A 142 -2.66 10.96 -39.19
N LEU A 143 -3.13 12.14 -39.57
CA LEU A 143 -3.24 13.30 -38.69
C LEU A 143 -4.23 13.04 -37.53
N VAL A 144 -5.41 12.45 -37.82
CA VAL A 144 -6.39 12.06 -36.81
C VAL A 144 -5.79 11.02 -35.87
N LEU A 145 -5.10 9.99 -36.40
CA LEU A 145 -4.44 8.98 -35.58
C LEU A 145 -3.37 9.61 -34.68
N LEU A 146 -2.56 10.53 -35.21
CA LEU A 146 -1.56 11.25 -34.43
C LEU A 146 -2.20 12.09 -33.32
N LEU A 147 -3.27 12.82 -33.64
CA LEU A 147 -4.03 13.59 -32.65
C LEU A 147 -4.61 12.69 -31.54
N VAL A 148 -5.21 11.57 -31.89
CA VAL A 148 -5.72 10.60 -30.91
C VAL A 148 -4.59 10.06 -30.06
N LEU A 149 -3.44 9.72 -30.67
CA LEU A 149 -2.26 9.20 -29.94
C LEU A 149 -1.69 10.22 -28.94
N ILE A 150 -1.81 11.52 -29.20
CA ILE A 150 -1.34 12.58 -28.29
C ILE A 150 -2.43 12.96 -27.28
N ILE A 151 -3.66 13.17 -27.74
CA ILE A 151 -4.75 13.67 -26.89
C ILE A 151 -5.13 12.63 -25.84
N THR A 152 -5.18 11.34 -26.20
CA THR A 152 -5.60 10.27 -25.26
C THR A 152 -4.69 10.18 -24.02
N PRO A 153 -3.35 10.09 -24.14
CA PRO A 153 -2.50 10.06 -22.94
C PRO A 153 -2.53 11.37 -22.15
N VAL A 154 -2.61 12.53 -22.83
CA VAL A 154 -2.73 13.82 -22.13
C VAL A 154 -4.04 13.90 -21.34
N ALA A 155 -5.16 13.53 -21.95
CA ALA A 155 -6.45 13.45 -21.25
C ALA A 155 -6.42 12.46 -20.09
N GLY A 156 -5.75 11.31 -20.28
CA GLY A 156 -5.51 10.31 -19.23
C GLY A 156 -4.73 10.87 -18.06
N LEU A 157 -3.63 11.58 -18.32
CA LEU A 157 -2.82 12.23 -17.27
C LEU A 157 -3.63 13.28 -16.50
N ILE A 158 -4.40 14.13 -17.20
CA ILE A 158 -5.26 15.13 -16.55
C ILE A 158 -6.33 14.45 -15.70
N TYR A 159 -6.91 13.36 -16.18
CA TYR A 159 -7.89 12.58 -15.43
C TYR A 159 -7.28 12.00 -14.14
N LEU A 160 -6.09 11.37 -14.24
CA LEU A 160 -5.38 10.81 -13.10
C LEU A 160 -5.00 11.90 -12.08
N ASP A 161 -4.50 13.04 -12.56
CA ASP A 161 -4.14 14.16 -11.70
C ASP A 161 -5.37 14.71 -10.93
N ARG A 162 -6.50 14.85 -11.61
CA ARG A 162 -7.76 15.29 -10.98
C ARG A 162 -8.37 14.24 -10.04
N SER A 163 -7.98 12.98 -10.18
CA SER A 163 -8.46 11.88 -9.33
C SER A 163 -7.67 11.75 -8.01
N LEU A 164 -6.61 12.53 -7.81
CA LEU A 164 -5.85 12.54 -6.55
C LEU A 164 -6.67 13.12 -5.40
N ASN A 165 -6.63 12.45 -4.25
CA ASN A 165 -7.24 12.95 -3.01
C ASN A 165 -6.29 13.96 -2.36
N ARG A 166 -6.53 15.25 -2.56
CA ARG A 166 -5.70 16.34 -2.06
C ARG A 166 -6.14 16.83 -0.70
N ILE A 167 -5.17 17.03 0.21
CA ILE A 167 -5.41 17.56 1.57
C ILE A 167 -4.48 18.74 1.86
N PRO A 168 -4.91 19.76 2.65
CA PRO A 168 -4.12 20.94 2.95
C PRO A 168 -3.10 20.70 4.08
N VAL A 169 -2.19 19.74 3.87
CA VAL A 169 -1.25 19.28 4.91
C VAL A 169 0.01 20.15 4.99
N LEU A 170 0.47 20.74 3.88
CA LEU A 170 1.68 21.56 3.77
C LEU A 170 1.39 23.08 3.84
N ALA A 171 0.22 23.46 4.36
CA ALA A 171 -0.09 24.88 4.54
C ALA A 171 0.91 25.53 5.51
N ASP A 172 1.35 26.74 5.18
CA ASP A 172 2.31 27.49 5.98
C ASP A 172 1.83 27.69 7.43
N TYR A 173 2.81 27.76 8.32
CA TYR A 173 2.61 28.02 9.74
C TYR A 173 3.78 28.83 10.33
N PRO A 174 3.56 29.58 11.42
CA PRO A 174 4.62 30.35 12.06
C PRO A 174 5.79 29.50 12.51
N GLY A 175 7.00 29.86 12.11
CA GLY A 175 8.23 29.11 12.46
C GLY A 175 8.48 27.87 11.63
N ARG A 176 7.81 27.70 10.49
CA ARG A 176 8.09 26.63 9.55
C ARG A 176 9.55 26.65 9.08
N VAL A 177 10.15 25.50 8.99
CA VAL A 177 11.50 25.33 8.44
C VAL A 177 11.56 25.88 7.01
N GLY A 178 12.58 26.70 6.71
CA GLY A 178 12.82 27.19 5.35
C GLY A 178 13.21 26.04 4.40
N HIS A 179 13.12 26.30 3.09
CA HIS A 179 13.49 25.31 2.10
C HIS A 179 14.91 24.79 2.31
N THR A 180 15.05 23.48 2.30
CA THR A 180 16.33 22.76 2.35
C THR A 180 16.72 22.26 0.95
N ALA A 181 17.99 21.92 0.76
CA ALA A 181 18.46 21.40 -0.53
C ALA A 181 17.86 20.01 -0.81
N GLY A 182 17.74 19.65 -2.09
CA GLY A 182 17.05 18.42 -2.51
C GLY A 182 15.54 18.55 -2.48
N THR A 183 14.84 17.40 -2.45
CA THR A 183 13.36 17.31 -2.36
C THR A 183 12.99 16.30 -1.29
N ASN A 184 12.17 16.71 -0.32
CA ASN A 184 11.79 15.88 0.81
C ASN A 184 10.33 15.48 0.74
N TRP A 185 10.07 14.18 0.75
CA TRP A 185 8.75 13.58 0.86
C TRP A 185 8.53 13.03 2.26
N LEU A 186 7.36 13.27 2.82
CA LEU A 186 6.88 12.54 3.98
C LEU A 186 5.84 11.51 3.55
N LEU A 187 6.19 10.23 3.67
CA LEU A 187 5.30 9.11 3.36
C LEU A 187 4.76 8.54 4.68
N THR A 188 3.45 8.32 4.75
CA THR A 188 2.83 7.78 5.96
C THR A 188 1.82 6.69 5.62
N GLY A 189 1.94 5.56 6.31
CA GLY A 189 0.93 4.49 6.32
C GLY A 189 0.07 4.63 7.56
N SER A 190 -1.25 4.79 7.37
CA SER A 190 -2.18 4.89 8.47
C SER A 190 -3.07 3.65 8.58
N ASP A 191 -3.57 3.41 9.78
CA ASP A 191 -4.57 2.38 10.08
C ASP A 191 -5.99 2.82 9.70
N SER A 192 -6.10 3.84 8.85
CA SER A 192 -7.38 4.36 8.38
C SER A 192 -8.20 3.29 7.67
N ARG A 193 -9.44 3.17 8.11
CA ARG A 193 -10.47 2.30 7.54
C ARG A 193 -11.51 3.08 6.75
N ILE A 194 -11.29 4.39 6.58
CA ILE A 194 -12.21 5.27 5.86
C ILE A 194 -12.42 4.74 4.45
N GLY A 195 -13.68 4.51 4.11
CA GLY A 195 -14.09 4.01 2.79
C GLY A 195 -14.05 2.50 2.62
N LEU A 196 -13.71 1.73 3.67
CA LEU A 196 -13.89 0.28 3.68
C LEU A 196 -15.33 -0.10 3.99
N THR A 197 -15.81 -1.18 3.37
CA THR A 197 -17.06 -1.84 3.78
C THR A 197 -16.77 -2.81 4.93
N PRO A 198 -17.77 -3.24 5.73
CA PRO A 198 -17.57 -4.23 6.78
C PRO A 198 -16.96 -5.55 6.29
N GLU A 199 -17.29 -5.96 5.05
CA GLU A 199 -16.72 -7.15 4.42
C GLU A 199 -15.22 -6.97 4.12
N GLN A 200 -14.83 -5.79 3.63
CA GLN A 200 -13.43 -5.44 3.39
C GLN A 200 -12.65 -5.31 4.70
N GLU A 201 -13.24 -4.74 5.75
CA GLU A 201 -12.60 -4.69 7.08
C GLU A 201 -12.30 -6.08 7.61
N LYS A 202 -13.22 -7.02 7.43
CA LYS A 202 -13.05 -8.42 7.79
C LYS A 202 -12.00 -9.12 6.94
N GLU A 203 -12.01 -8.92 5.63
CA GLU A 203 -11.03 -9.50 4.70
C GLU A 203 -9.60 -9.00 5.00
N LEU A 204 -9.48 -7.72 5.32
CA LEU A 204 -8.20 -7.09 5.67
C LEU A 204 -7.80 -7.32 7.14
N SER A 205 -8.62 -8.01 7.93
CA SER A 205 -8.41 -8.25 9.37
C SER A 205 -8.03 -6.98 10.13
N THR A 206 -8.78 -5.89 9.87
CA THR A 206 -8.48 -4.58 10.45
C THR A 206 -9.13 -4.37 11.84
N GLY A 207 -9.95 -5.31 12.31
CA GLY A 207 -10.74 -5.19 13.53
C GLY A 207 -11.96 -4.27 13.34
N ASP A 208 -12.75 -4.07 14.40
CA ASP A 208 -13.95 -3.22 14.35
C ASP A 208 -13.59 -1.74 14.39
N THR A 209 -14.31 -0.92 13.61
CA THR A 209 -14.19 0.55 13.61
C THR A 209 -14.58 1.18 14.95
N ALA A 210 -15.44 0.52 15.72
CA ALA A 210 -15.91 1.01 17.02
C ALA A 210 -14.80 1.13 18.08
N ASP A 211 -13.78 0.28 18.00
CA ASP A 211 -12.67 0.24 18.97
C ASP A 211 -11.44 1.10 18.56
N ALA A 212 -11.46 1.70 17.36
CA ALA A 212 -10.35 2.52 16.90
C ALA A 212 -10.43 3.93 17.50
N GLY A 213 -9.66 4.17 18.53
CA GLY A 213 -9.49 5.49 19.16
C GLY A 213 -8.85 6.56 18.26
N GLY A 214 -9.39 6.78 17.06
CA GLY A 214 -8.86 7.71 16.05
C GLY A 214 -7.86 7.06 15.08
N GLU A 215 -7.62 7.74 13.96
CA GLU A 215 -6.64 7.31 12.94
C GLU A 215 -5.21 7.47 13.49
N ARG A 216 -4.36 6.47 13.29
CA ARG A 216 -2.95 6.47 13.69
C ARG A 216 -2.05 6.23 12.49
N SER A 217 -0.84 6.74 12.57
CA SER A 217 0.21 6.43 11.60
C SER A 217 1.19 5.43 12.22
N ASP A 218 1.22 4.22 11.67
CA ASP A 218 2.12 3.16 12.13
C ASP A 218 3.44 3.13 11.35
N THR A 219 3.44 3.69 10.14
CA THR A 219 4.61 3.76 9.26
C THR A 219 4.85 5.21 8.87
N ILE A 220 6.02 5.74 9.22
CA ILE A 220 6.43 7.10 8.89
C ILE A 220 7.80 7.02 8.23
N MET A 221 7.90 7.49 6.99
CA MET A 221 9.13 7.47 6.21
C MET A 221 9.40 8.85 5.63
N LEU A 222 10.62 9.31 5.77
CA LEU A 222 11.14 10.49 5.08
C LEU A 222 11.92 10.02 3.84
N VAL A 223 11.61 10.53 2.68
CA VAL A 223 12.37 10.27 1.45
C VAL A 223 13.02 11.56 1.00
N HIS A 224 14.35 11.57 1.01
CA HIS A 224 15.17 12.65 0.48
C HIS A 224 15.67 12.30 -0.91
N ILE A 225 15.33 13.11 -1.89
CA ILE A 225 15.80 12.99 -3.27
C ILE A 225 16.84 14.08 -3.50
N SER A 226 18.10 13.67 -3.56
CA SER A 226 19.21 14.58 -3.78
C SER A 226 19.17 15.18 -5.19
N GLN A 227 19.70 16.39 -5.34
CA GLN A 227 19.95 17.02 -6.65
C GLN A 227 20.92 16.20 -7.50
N SER A 228 21.79 15.40 -6.88
CA SER A 228 22.69 14.46 -7.57
C SER A 228 21.97 13.22 -8.13
N GLY A 229 20.68 13.01 -7.81
CA GLY A 229 19.88 11.88 -8.26
C GLY A 229 19.92 10.66 -7.34
N SER A 230 20.66 10.69 -6.22
CA SER A 230 20.60 9.65 -5.19
C SER A 230 19.34 9.84 -4.33
N THR A 231 18.80 8.73 -3.81
CA THR A 231 17.60 8.77 -2.96
C THR A 231 17.89 8.09 -1.63
N THR A 232 17.55 8.75 -0.54
CA THR A 232 17.64 8.20 0.82
C THR A 232 16.24 8.03 1.40
N VAL A 233 15.90 6.81 1.81
CA VAL A 233 14.66 6.50 2.53
C VAL A 233 14.99 6.30 4.00
N VAL A 234 14.48 7.17 4.85
CA VAL A 234 14.71 7.17 6.29
C VAL A 234 13.44 6.71 7.00
N SER A 235 13.49 5.58 7.67
CA SER A 235 12.41 5.16 8.55
C SER A 235 12.45 5.98 9.85
N LEU A 236 11.34 6.62 10.19
CA LEU A 236 11.13 7.32 11.44
C LEU A 236 10.25 6.43 12.34
N PRO A 237 10.80 5.77 13.37
CA PRO A 237 10.01 4.91 14.25
C PRO A 237 8.85 5.67 14.87
N ARG A 238 7.66 5.09 14.85
CA ARG A 238 6.43 5.73 15.37
C ARG A 238 6.53 6.11 16.85
N ASP A 239 7.31 5.36 17.63
CA ASP A 239 7.53 5.56 19.07
C ASP A 239 8.69 6.52 19.36
N SER A 240 9.24 7.21 18.35
CA SER A 240 10.27 8.25 18.51
C SER A 240 9.79 9.37 19.41
N TYR A 241 10.54 9.66 20.50
CA TYR A 241 10.20 10.68 21.49
C TYR A 241 10.68 12.07 21.03
N VAL A 242 9.78 12.83 20.42
CA VAL A 242 10.08 14.11 19.74
C VAL A 242 9.24 15.26 20.30
N PRO A 243 9.69 16.52 20.14
CA PRO A 243 8.86 17.67 20.48
C PRO A 243 7.70 17.77 19.48
N ILE A 244 6.46 17.81 19.97
CA ILE A 244 5.24 18.02 19.17
C ILE A 244 4.81 19.48 19.37
N PRO A 245 4.72 20.28 18.31
CA PRO A 245 4.31 21.68 18.41
C PRO A 245 2.99 21.87 19.16
N GLY A 246 3.02 22.66 20.23
CA GLY A 246 1.85 22.95 21.06
C GLY A 246 1.45 21.86 22.07
N GLN A 247 2.14 20.72 22.12
CA GLN A 247 1.77 19.59 23.00
C GLN A 247 2.91 19.06 23.88
N GLY A 248 4.12 19.62 23.77
CA GLY A 248 5.27 19.14 24.52
C GLY A 248 6.01 18.00 23.79
N ARG A 249 6.52 17.02 24.54
CA ARG A 249 7.23 15.85 23.94
C ARG A 249 6.40 14.60 24.10
N ASP A 250 6.27 13.84 23.03
CA ASP A 250 5.58 12.55 23.02
C ASP A 250 6.06 11.71 21.82
N LYS A 251 5.49 10.51 21.66
CA LYS A 251 5.71 9.65 20.49
C LYS A 251 5.31 10.34 19.20
N LEU A 252 6.10 10.15 18.17
CA LEU A 252 5.86 10.75 16.85
C LEU A 252 4.45 10.44 16.30
N ASN A 253 3.93 9.23 16.52
CA ASN A 253 2.58 8.86 16.09
C ASN A 253 1.47 9.57 16.90
N ALA A 254 1.76 10.07 18.09
CA ALA A 254 0.82 10.87 18.88
C ALA A 254 0.50 12.20 18.17
N ALA A 255 1.48 12.78 17.47
CA ALA A 255 1.25 13.98 16.66
C ALA A 255 0.18 13.73 15.58
N PHE A 256 0.23 12.56 14.94
CA PHE A 256 -0.80 12.21 13.93
C PHE A 256 -2.17 11.99 14.57
N ALA A 257 -2.25 11.31 15.70
CA ALA A 257 -3.50 11.08 16.42
C ALA A 257 -4.14 12.38 16.94
N ALA A 258 -3.33 13.36 17.36
CA ALA A 258 -3.79 14.61 17.95
C ALA A 258 -4.17 15.71 16.93
N GLY A 259 -3.45 15.81 15.83
CA GLY A 259 -3.64 16.90 14.84
C GLY A 259 -3.55 16.42 13.39
N GLY A 260 -3.66 15.11 13.16
CA GLY A 260 -3.67 14.51 11.83
C GLY A 260 -2.36 14.69 11.07
N PRO A 261 -2.42 14.55 9.74
CA PRO A 261 -1.25 14.66 8.88
C PRO A 261 -0.50 16.01 9.01
N ARG A 262 -1.23 17.10 9.25
CA ARG A 262 -0.64 18.43 9.36
C ARG A 262 0.29 18.56 10.57
N LEU A 263 -0.17 18.13 11.73
CA LEU A 263 0.67 18.18 12.94
C LEU A 263 1.85 17.21 12.85
N LEU A 264 1.66 16.06 12.19
CA LEU A 264 2.77 15.14 11.91
C LEU A 264 3.86 15.82 11.06
N VAL A 265 3.50 16.52 9.97
CA VAL A 265 4.46 17.26 9.13
C VAL A 265 5.20 18.29 9.98
N GLN A 266 4.49 19.13 10.75
CA GLN A 266 5.09 20.12 11.64
C GLN A 266 6.07 19.49 12.63
N THR A 267 5.70 18.34 13.19
CA THR A 267 6.54 17.60 14.15
C THR A 267 7.79 17.06 13.48
N VAL A 268 7.68 16.50 12.28
CA VAL A 268 8.83 15.99 11.53
C VAL A 268 9.74 17.14 11.11
N GLU A 269 9.22 18.24 10.57
CA GLU A 269 10.00 19.43 10.22
C GLU A 269 10.76 19.98 11.44
N ALA A 270 10.09 20.11 12.60
CA ALA A 270 10.70 20.58 13.84
C ALA A 270 11.76 19.64 14.39
N ALA A 271 11.56 18.31 14.28
CA ALA A 271 12.47 17.30 14.82
C ALA A 271 13.70 17.08 13.94
N THR A 272 13.57 17.23 12.62
CA THR A 272 14.63 16.93 11.65
C THR A 272 15.33 18.16 11.11
N GLY A 273 14.69 19.34 11.15
CA GLY A 273 15.16 20.57 10.51
C GLY A 273 15.06 20.51 8.97
N LEU A 274 14.35 19.56 8.41
CA LEU A 274 14.11 19.42 6.98
C LEU A 274 12.77 20.02 6.59
N HIS A 275 12.73 20.81 5.53
CA HIS A 275 11.48 21.26 4.92
C HIS A 275 10.83 20.10 4.16
N ILE A 276 9.54 19.85 4.38
CA ILE A 276 8.78 18.83 3.66
C ILE A 276 8.11 19.47 2.45
N ASP A 277 8.54 19.08 1.26
CA ASP A 277 8.04 19.61 -0.02
C ASP A 277 6.77 18.88 -0.49
N HIS A 278 6.68 17.57 -0.20
CA HIS A 278 5.61 16.71 -0.66
C HIS A 278 5.13 15.78 0.45
N PHE A 279 3.88 15.34 0.35
CA PHE A 279 3.28 14.43 1.32
C PHE A 279 2.44 13.36 0.63
N ALA A 280 2.56 12.12 1.08
CA ALA A 280 1.64 11.06 0.67
C ALA A 280 1.25 10.16 1.84
N LYS A 281 -0.06 9.89 1.96
CA LYS A 281 -0.65 8.99 2.95
C LYS A 281 -1.41 7.86 2.26
N ILE A 282 -1.24 6.64 2.76
CA ILE A 282 -1.99 5.47 2.34
C ILE A 282 -2.66 4.80 3.53
N GLY A 283 -3.95 4.51 3.44
CA GLY A 283 -4.68 3.70 4.41
C GLY A 283 -4.69 2.22 4.02
N PHE A 284 -5.22 1.37 4.88
CA PHE A 284 -5.25 -0.08 4.69
C PHE A 284 -5.93 -0.52 3.38
N GLY A 285 -7.13 -0.01 3.11
CA GLY A 285 -7.85 -0.34 1.88
C GLY A 285 -7.12 0.11 0.62
N GLY A 286 -6.55 1.32 0.67
CA GLY A 286 -5.74 1.85 -0.42
C GLY A 286 -4.50 1.01 -0.70
N PHE A 287 -3.81 0.56 0.35
CA PHE A 287 -2.66 -0.31 0.23
C PHE A 287 -3.02 -1.64 -0.45
N ALA A 288 -4.05 -2.34 0.04
CA ALA A 288 -4.48 -3.61 -0.55
C ALA A 288 -4.89 -3.43 -2.02
N THR A 289 -5.71 -2.42 -2.32
CA THR A 289 -6.14 -2.09 -3.69
C THR A 289 -4.95 -1.80 -4.61
N MET A 290 -3.95 -1.08 -4.15
CA MET A 290 -2.74 -0.77 -4.92
C MET A 290 -1.95 -2.04 -5.25
N VAL A 291 -1.77 -2.95 -4.28
CA VAL A 291 -1.08 -4.22 -4.47
C VAL A 291 -1.83 -5.10 -5.48
N ASP A 292 -3.14 -5.21 -5.36
CA ASP A 292 -3.96 -6.00 -6.29
C ASP A 292 -3.96 -5.40 -7.71
N ALA A 293 -3.92 -4.07 -7.83
CA ALA A 293 -3.87 -3.38 -9.13
C ALA A 293 -2.59 -3.70 -9.93
N ILE A 294 -1.47 -3.99 -9.26
CA ILE A 294 -0.23 -4.46 -9.93
C ILE A 294 -0.20 -5.98 -10.13
N GLY A 295 -1.28 -6.67 -9.73
CA GLY A 295 -1.39 -8.12 -9.81
C GLY A 295 -0.62 -8.83 -8.70
N GLY A 296 -0.67 -8.33 -7.47
CA GLY A 296 0.00 -8.90 -6.30
C GLY A 296 1.52 -8.72 -6.28
N ILE A 297 2.18 -9.25 -5.27
CA ILE A 297 3.64 -9.13 -5.08
C ILE A 297 4.26 -10.50 -4.77
N ASP A 298 5.41 -10.77 -5.38
CA ASP A 298 6.18 -11.99 -5.12
C ASP A 298 7.18 -11.72 -3.97
N MET A 299 7.02 -12.44 -2.86
CA MET A 299 7.84 -12.31 -1.65
C MET A 299 8.43 -13.67 -1.26
N CYS A 300 9.68 -13.66 -0.76
CA CYS A 300 10.32 -14.84 -0.24
C CYS A 300 10.48 -14.69 1.28
N LEU A 301 9.80 -15.51 2.05
CA LEU A 301 9.82 -15.53 3.51
C LEU A 301 10.87 -16.53 3.99
N PRO A 302 11.82 -16.14 4.85
CA PRO A 302 12.81 -17.08 5.40
C PRO A 302 12.20 -18.07 6.39
N GLN A 303 11.10 -17.70 7.03
CA GLN A 303 10.37 -18.50 8.01
C GLN A 303 8.86 -18.36 7.79
N PRO A 304 8.05 -19.34 8.23
CA PRO A 304 6.60 -19.21 8.16
C PRO A 304 6.14 -18.07 9.06
N MET A 305 5.07 -17.39 8.67
CA MET A 305 4.48 -16.28 9.43
C MET A 305 2.99 -16.56 9.64
N ASP A 306 2.63 -16.88 10.88
CA ASP A 306 1.25 -17.08 11.31
C ASP A 306 0.86 -15.97 12.29
N ASP A 307 0.02 -15.06 11.83
CA ASP A 307 -0.45 -13.91 12.61
C ASP A 307 -1.97 -13.72 12.39
N PRO A 308 -2.80 -14.34 13.25
CA PRO A 308 -4.25 -14.21 13.16
C PRO A 308 -4.74 -12.75 13.32
N LEU A 309 -4.02 -11.90 14.07
CA LEU A 309 -4.36 -10.49 14.25
C LEU A 309 -4.08 -9.67 12.98
N ALA A 310 -3.09 -10.07 12.21
CA ALA A 310 -2.81 -9.49 10.89
C ALA A 310 -3.57 -10.20 9.76
N GLY A 311 -4.29 -11.29 10.06
CA GLY A 311 -5.10 -12.05 9.11
C GLY A 311 -4.29 -12.87 8.12
N ILE A 312 -3.09 -13.33 8.51
CA ILE A 312 -2.21 -14.08 7.62
C ILE A 312 -1.73 -15.41 8.24
N ASN A 313 -1.61 -16.40 7.35
CA ASN A 313 -0.88 -17.64 7.58
C ASN A 313 -0.07 -17.93 6.30
N LEU A 314 1.20 -17.53 6.30
CA LEU A 314 2.08 -17.60 5.15
C LEU A 314 3.18 -18.62 5.41
N PRO A 315 3.34 -19.65 4.53
CA PRO A 315 4.45 -20.61 4.66
C PRO A 315 5.81 -19.93 4.38
N ALA A 316 6.89 -20.59 4.81
CA ALA A 316 8.22 -20.20 4.37
C ALA A 316 8.42 -20.45 2.86
N GLY A 317 9.31 -19.69 2.24
CA GLY A 317 9.62 -19.81 0.82
C GLY A 317 9.06 -18.65 0.00
N CYS A 318 9.25 -18.73 -1.33
CA CYS A 318 8.78 -17.71 -2.24
C CYS A 318 7.33 -17.95 -2.62
N GLN A 319 6.50 -16.94 -2.49
CA GLN A 319 5.06 -17.00 -2.75
C GLN A 319 4.54 -15.67 -3.28
N HIS A 320 3.40 -15.74 -3.92
CA HIS A 320 2.68 -14.61 -4.45
C HIS A 320 1.66 -14.11 -3.43
N LEU A 321 1.76 -12.84 -3.01
CA LEU A 321 0.87 -12.23 -2.03
C LEU A 321 -0.15 -11.34 -2.73
N SER A 322 -1.43 -11.54 -2.40
CA SER A 322 -2.52 -10.61 -2.73
C SER A 322 -2.44 -9.34 -1.85
N GLY A 323 -3.29 -8.34 -2.14
CA GLY A 323 -3.38 -7.12 -1.33
C GLY A 323 -3.60 -7.37 0.16
N PRO A 324 -4.61 -8.16 0.57
CA PRO A 324 -4.83 -8.51 1.98
C PRO A 324 -3.64 -9.23 2.62
N GLN A 325 -3.04 -10.20 1.92
CA GLN A 325 -1.87 -10.93 2.43
C GLN A 325 -0.64 -10.02 2.58
N ALA A 326 -0.42 -9.14 1.60
CA ALA A 326 0.66 -8.15 1.66
C ALA A 326 0.45 -7.16 2.80
N LEU A 327 -0.79 -6.72 3.04
CA LEU A 327 -1.12 -5.86 4.17
C LEU A 327 -0.84 -6.55 5.50
N GLY A 328 -1.25 -7.80 5.65
CA GLY A 328 -0.94 -8.62 6.82
C GLY A 328 0.56 -8.78 7.03
N TYR A 329 1.33 -9.07 5.97
CA TYR A 329 2.78 -9.21 6.01
C TYR A 329 3.50 -7.96 6.55
N VAL A 330 3.13 -6.76 6.10
CA VAL A 330 3.77 -5.50 6.55
C VAL A 330 3.29 -5.04 7.93
N ARG A 331 2.19 -5.60 8.45
CA ARG A 331 1.61 -5.28 9.77
C ARG A 331 2.04 -6.27 10.84
N SER A 332 2.39 -7.50 10.46
CA SER A 332 2.66 -8.58 11.41
C SER A 332 3.79 -8.25 12.38
N ARG A 333 3.57 -8.62 13.62
CA ARG A 333 4.52 -8.57 14.74
C ARG A 333 4.77 -9.95 15.33
N ALA A 334 4.22 -11.00 14.73
CA ALA A 334 4.37 -12.38 15.15
C ALA A 334 5.77 -12.93 14.79
N THR A 335 6.81 -12.18 15.14
CA THR A 335 8.22 -12.52 14.91
C THR A 335 9.04 -12.26 16.18
N PRO A 336 10.19 -12.93 16.36
CA PRO A 336 10.97 -12.82 17.58
C PRO A 336 11.40 -11.41 17.98
N ARG A 337 11.61 -10.51 17.01
CA ARG A 337 12.02 -9.13 17.25
C ARG A 337 10.90 -8.10 16.98
N ALA A 338 9.65 -8.60 16.84
CA ALA A 338 8.43 -7.79 16.71
C ALA A 338 8.59 -6.53 15.83
N ASP A 339 8.78 -5.35 16.41
CA ASP A 339 8.81 -4.08 15.67
C ASP A 339 10.02 -3.93 14.73
N LEU A 340 11.18 -4.50 15.07
CA LEU A 340 12.37 -4.45 14.19
C LEU A 340 12.17 -5.31 12.95
N ASP A 341 11.60 -6.49 13.12
CA ASP A 341 11.29 -7.37 11.98
C ASP A 341 10.19 -6.77 11.13
N ARG A 342 9.17 -6.12 11.73
CA ARG A 342 8.15 -5.38 10.99
C ARG A 342 8.76 -4.28 10.12
N MET A 343 9.67 -3.46 10.67
CA MET A 343 10.37 -2.42 9.88
C MET A 343 11.16 -3.03 8.72
N ASN A 344 11.84 -4.15 8.94
CA ASN A 344 12.56 -4.86 7.88
C ASN A 344 11.59 -5.41 6.80
N ASN A 345 10.48 -6.02 7.21
CA ASN A 345 9.45 -6.51 6.30
C ASN A 345 8.86 -5.38 5.44
N GLN A 346 8.61 -4.20 6.02
CA GLN A 346 8.15 -3.01 5.29
C GLN A 346 9.18 -2.57 4.25
N ARG A 347 10.48 -2.58 4.57
CA ARG A 347 11.55 -2.22 3.62
C ARG A 347 11.66 -3.22 2.48
N LEU A 348 11.65 -4.53 2.78
CA LEU A 348 11.68 -5.60 1.78
C LEU A 348 10.45 -5.53 0.86
N PHE A 349 9.27 -5.33 1.45
CA PHE A 349 8.03 -5.16 0.70
C PHE A 349 8.08 -3.96 -0.23
N LEU A 350 8.50 -2.79 0.26
CA LEU A 350 8.62 -1.58 -0.56
C LEU A 350 9.58 -1.79 -1.74
N SER A 351 10.71 -2.45 -1.52
CA SER A 351 11.65 -2.80 -2.58
C SER A 351 11.01 -3.71 -3.65
N ALA A 352 10.28 -4.75 -3.22
CA ALA A 352 9.57 -5.66 -4.13
C ALA A 352 8.45 -4.95 -4.90
N LEU A 353 7.69 -4.07 -4.22
CA LEU A 353 6.64 -3.26 -4.81
C LEU A 353 7.18 -2.35 -5.91
N LEU A 354 8.25 -1.62 -5.63
CA LEU A 354 8.90 -0.73 -6.58
C LEU A 354 9.43 -1.50 -7.78
N LYS A 355 10.13 -2.62 -7.55
CA LYS A 355 10.65 -3.47 -8.62
C LYS A 355 9.53 -3.97 -9.53
N LYS A 356 8.38 -4.36 -9.00
CA LYS A 356 7.23 -4.83 -9.79
C LYS A 356 6.53 -3.69 -10.51
N ALA A 357 6.27 -2.58 -9.83
CA ALA A 357 5.61 -1.40 -10.40
C ALA A 357 6.41 -0.79 -11.57
N THR A 358 7.75 -0.75 -11.46
CA THR A 358 8.67 -0.21 -12.48
C THR A 358 9.14 -1.24 -13.50
N SER A 359 8.65 -2.48 -13.42
CA SER A 359 9.02 -3.52 -14.38
C SER A 359 8.56 -3.18 -15.80
N ALA A 360 9.35 -3.55 -16.80
CA ALA A 360 9.01 -3.35 -18.22
C ALA A 360 7.64 -4.00 -18.57
N GLY A 361 7.32 -5.14 -17.94
CA GLY A 361 6.02 -5.81 -18.12
C GLY A 361 4.81 -5.03 -17.59
N THR A 362 5.03 -4.13 -16.61
CA THR A 362 3.98 -3.24 -16.10
C THR A 362 3.93 -1.94 -16.91
N LEU A 363 5.08 -1.30 -17.14
CA LEU A 363 5.14 0.01 -17.79
C LEU A 363 4.82 -0.03 -19.29
N ALA A 364 5.22 -1.10 -19.98
CA ALA A 364 4.96 -1.26 -21.42
C ALA A 364 3.53 -1.74 -21.74
N ASN A 365 2.77 -2.19 -20.74
CA ASN A 365 1.42 -2.71 -20.95
C ASN A 365 0.37 -1.72 -20.44
N PRO A 366 -0.37 -1.00 -21.31
CA PRO A 366 -1.37 -0.03 -20.90
C PRO A 366 -2.53 -0.65 -20.10
N PHE A 367 -2.83 -1.93 -20.30
CA PHE A 367 -3.87 -2.66 -19.55
C PHE A 367 -3.45 -2.98 -18.11
N ARG A 368 -2.16 -2.92 -17.78
CA ARG A 368 -1.62 -3.03 -16.42
C ARG A 368 -1.30 -1.66 -15.83
N LEU A 369 -0.75 -0.77 -16.65
CA LEU A 369 -0.39 0.58 -16.21
C LEU A 369 -1.62 1.41 -15.79
N TRP A 370 -2.72 1.31 -16.54
CA TRP A 370 -3.94 2.08 -16.24
C TRP A 370 -4.59 1.70 -14.90
N PRO A 371 -4.86 0.40 -14.60
CA PRO A 371 -5.35 -0.01 -13.28
C PRO A 371 -4.40 0.37 -12.14
N LEU A 372 -3.08 0.22 -12.32
CA LEU A 372 -2.08 0.65 -11.35
C LEU A 372 -2.19 2.16 -11.07
N ALA A 373 -2.16 2.99 -12.13
CA ALA A 373 -2.23 4.44 -11.99
C ALA A 373 -3.54 4.90 -11.31
N THR A 374 -4.69 4.33 -11.71
CA THR A 374 -5.98 4.63 -11.08
C THR A 374 -6.09 4.09 -9.67
N GLY A 375 -5.50 2.94 -9.37
CA GLY A 375 -5.40 2.39 -8.03
C GLY A 375 -4.61 3.32 -7.11
N ILE A 376 -3.43 3.76 -7.55
CA ILE A 376 -2.59 4.72 -6.81
C ILE A 376 -3.35 6.02 -6.53
N THR A 377 -3.92 6.66 -7.56
CA THR A 377 -4.55 7.98 -7.39
C THR A 377 -5.76 7.95 -6.46
N ARG A 378 -6.51 6.85 -6.42
CA ARG A 378 -7.66 6.68 -5.53
C ARG A 378 -7.27 6.28 -4.11
N SER A 379 -6.12 5.64 -3.95
CA SER A 379 -5.64 5.05 -2.69
C SER A 379 -4.79 6.02 -1.87
N LEU A 380 -4.17 7.01 -2.52
CA LEU A 380 -3.30 7.97 -1.85
C LEU A 380 -4.04 9.26 -1.52
N GLN A 381 -3.73 9.81 -0.34
CA GLN A 381 -3.98 11.21 -0.02
C GLN A 381 -2.65 11.96 -0.13
N VAL A 382 -2.65 13.07 -0.88
CA VAL A 382 -1.45 13.86 -1.17
C VAL A 382 -1.65 15.33 -0.75
N ALA A 383 -0.58 16.12 -0.69
CA ALA A 383 -0.71 17.54 -0.42
C ALA A 383 -1.42 18.27 -1.58
N ASN A 384 -2.05 19.42 -1.28
CA ASN A 384 -2.80 20.20 -2.28
C ASN A 384 -1.97 20.60 -3.52
N GLY A 385 -0.66 20.81 -3.33
CA GLY A 385 0.26 21.16 -4.41
C GLY A 385 0.83 19.97 -5.17
N ASP A 386 0.56 18.74 -4.74
CA ASP A 386 1.13 17.55 -5.35
C ASP A 386 0.33 17.10 -6.58
N HIS A 387 1.04 16.66 -7.59
CA HIS A 387 0.52 16.21 -8.86
C HIS A 387 0.98 14.79 -9.18
N ILE A 388 0.34 14.18 -10.17
CA ILE A 388 0.68 12.81 -10.61
C ILE A 388 2.13 12.69 -11.12
N TRP A 389 2.69 13.74 -11.70
CA TRP A 389 4.09 13.74 -12.13
C TRP A 389 5.09 13.78 -10.98
N ASP A 390 4.71 14.37 -9.82
CA ASP A 390 5.56 14.36 -8.61
C ASP A 390 5.63 12.95 -8.02
N LEU A 391 4.49 12.24 -7.99
CA LEU A 391 4.43 10.82 -7.63
C LEU A 391 5.22 9.94 -8.62
N ALA A 392 5.14 10.24 -9.92
CA ALA A 392 5.92 9.52 -10.93
C ALA A 392 7.44 9.76 -10.75
N ARG A 393 7.84 11.00 -10.41
CA ARG A 393 9.22 11.35 -10.10
C ARG A 393 9.70 10.65 -8.82
N LEU A 394 8.88 10.60 -7.78
CA LEU A 394 9.17 9.83 -6.57
C LEU A 394 9.38 8.34 -6.89
N GLY A 395 8.45 7.73 -7.63
CA GLY A 395 8.57 6.33 -8.04
C GLY A 395 9.83 6.04 -8.86
N TRP A 396 10.20 6.96 -9.76
CA TRP A 396 11.42 6.86 -10.55
C TRP A 396 12.69 6.97 -9.70
N SER A 397 12.73 7.94 -8.78
CA SER A 397 13.90 8.15 -7.91
C SER A 397 14.11 7.00 -6.93
N LEU A 398 13.03 6.37 -6.46
CA LEU A 398 13.09 5.18 -5.61
C LEU A 398 13.56 3.92 -6.35
N HIS A 399 13.49 3.89 -7.70
CA HIS A 399 13.96 2.77 -8.50
C HIS A 399 15.50 2.75 -8.66
N SER A 400 16.15 3.90 -8.62
CA SER A 400 17.59 4.07 -8.86
C SER A 400 18.31 4.48 -7.57
N ASN A 401 19.50 3.93 -7.31
CA ASN A 401 20.42 4.36 -6.25
C ASN A 401 19.74 4.74 -4.89
N THR A 402 18.89 3.85 -4.39
CA THR A 402 18.17 4.09 -3.14
C THR A 402 18.91 3.49 -1.95
N VAL A 403 19.25 4.32 -0.97
CA VAL A 403 19.75 3.92 0.34
C VAL A 403 18.60 3.94 1.33
N ALA A 404 18.30 2.80 1.94
CA ALA A 404 17.28 2.71 2.99
C ALA A 404 17.94 2.56 4.36
N THR A 405 17.59 3.45 5.29
CA THR A 405 18.16 3.50 6.64
C THR A 405 17.10 3.86 7.67
N THR A 406 17.45 3.86 8.92
CA THR A 406 16.62 4.33 10.04
C THR A 406 17.34 5.50 10.71
N VAL A 407 16.60 6.44 11.29
CA VAL A 407 17.19 7.51 12.11
C VAL A 407 18.12 6.90 13.18
N PRO A 408 19.29 7.51 13.47
CA PRO A 408 20.20 7.01 14.49
C PRO A 408 19.52 6.90 15.87
N ILE A 409 19.48 5.68 16.41
CA ILE A 409 18.78 5.34 17.67
C ILE A 409 19.77 5.45 18.82
N GLY A 410 19.42 6.23 19.86
CA GLY A 410 20.18 6.40 21.09
C GLY A 410 19.77 5.42 22.22
N GLY A 411 18.57 4.85 22.13
CA GLY A 411 18.08 3.91 23.14
C GLY A 411 16.57 3.93 23.31
N PHE A 412 16.13 3.28 24.40
CA PHE A 412 14.72 3.23 24.80
C PHE A 412 14.59 3.70 26.22
N GLU A 413 13.52 4.40 26.53
CA GLU A 413 13.21 4.93 27.85
C GLU A 413 11.73 4.72 28.18
N ASN A 414 11.41 4.56 29.46
CA ASN A 414 10.02 4.48 29.90
C ASN A 414 9.64 5.82 30.55
N VAL A 415 8.79 6.58 29.86
CA VAL A 415 8.32 7.91 30.26
C VAL A 415 6.91 7.78 30.85
N SER A 416 6.65 8.42 31.99
CA SER A 416 5.40 8.28 32.77
C SER A 416 4.12 8.46 31.94
N ASP A 417 4.10 9.43 31.04
CA ASP A 417 2.89 9.78 30.29
C ASP A 417 2.84 9.14 28.89
N SER A 418 4.00 8.74 28.34
CA SER A 418 4.13 8.21 26.97
C SER A 418 4.45 6.71 26.95
N GLY A 419 4.74 6.08 28.11
CA GLY A 419 5.17 4.69 28.21
C GLY A 419 6.55 4.45 27.60
N ASN A 420 6.77 3.29 26.98
CA ASN A 420 8.06 2.97 26.35
C ASN A 420 8.21 3.81 25.07
N VAL A 421 9.30 4.60 25.01
CA VAL A 421 9.62 5.50 23.90
C VAL A 421 11.00 5.18 23.33
N LEU A 422 11.21 5.54 22.07
CA LEU A 422 12.48 5.43 21.38
C LEU A 422 13.16 6.81 21.35
N LEU A 423 14.39 6.87 21.85
CA LEU A 423 15.20 8.10 21.83
C LEU A 423 16.11 8.09 20.59
N TRP A 424 16.21 9.21 19.91
CA TRP A 424 17.24 9.42 18.90
C TRP A 424 18.58 9.73 19.58
N ASP A 425 19.65 9.23 19.00
CA ASP A 425 20.99 9.69 19.34
C ASP A 425 21.13 11.14 18.86
N LYS A 426 21.18 12.10 19.78
CA LYS A 426 21.09 13.52 19.48
C LYS A 426 22.19 13.99 18.53
N ASP A 427 23.42 13.60 18.78
CA ASP A 427 24.58 14.06 18.02
C ASP A 427 24.61 13.42 16.64
N ARG A 428 24.39 12.12 16.58
CA ARG A 428 24.33 11.36 15.31
C ARG A 428 23.12 11.75 14.45
N ALA A 429 21.94 11.93 15.07
CA ALA A 429 20.74 12.39 14.36
C ALA A 429 20.92 13.83 13.83
N SER A 430 21.53 14.73 14.61
CA SER A 430 21.83 16.08 14.16
C SER A 430 22.78 16.09 12.93
N GLN A 431 23.85 15.29 12.98
CA GLN A 431 24.76 15.15 11.85
C GLN A 431 24.07 14.52 10.63
N PHE A 432 23.25 13.51 10.87
CA PHE A 432 22.49 12.79 9.84
C PHE A 432 21.53 13.73 9.09
N PHE A 433 20.65 14.42 9.81
CA PHE A 433 19.70 15.34 9.20
C PHE A 433 20.38 16.61 8.66
N GLY A 434 21.48 17.05 9.27
CA GLY A 434 22.30 18.15 8.78
C GLY A 434 22.96 17.83 7.41
N ALA A 435 23.39 16.59 7.20
CA ALA A 435 23.87 16.13 5.90
C ALA A 435 22.76 16.16 4.84
N LEU A 436 21.54 15.66 5.18
CA LEU A 436 20.39 15.70 4.28
C LEU A 436 19.97 17.14 3.96
N ALA A 437 19.89 18.03 4.97
CA ALA A 437 19.52 19.43 4.77
C ALA A 437 20.48 20.18 3.85
N ALA A 438 21.75 19.79 3.87
CA ALA A 438 22.80 20.33 2.99
C ALA A 438 22.96 19.57 1.67
N ASP A 439 22.10 18.57 1.39
CA ASP A 439 22.17 17.67 0.23
C ASP A 439 23.54 17.00 0.05
N LYS A 440 24.15 16.60 1.18
CA LYS A 440 25.47 15.94 1.22
C LYS A 440 25.30 14.43 1.45
N PRO A 441 26.27 13.63 0.99
CA PRO A 441 26.31 12.20 1.32
C PRO A 441 26.30 11.98 2.83
N ILE A 442 25.48 11.04 3.29
CA ILE A 442 25.47 10.64 4.70
C ILE A 442 26.70 9.81 4.99
N PRO A 443 27.47 10.09 6.05
CA PRO A 443 28.58 9.25 6.49
C PRO A 443 28.14 7.81 6.75
N ASP A 444 28.94 6.83 6.33
CA ASP A 444 28.58 5.40 6.42
C ASP A 444 28.34 4.92 7.86
N ASP A 445 29.00 5.52 8.84
CA ASP A 445 28.83 5.23 10.27
C ASP A 445 27.49 5.70 10.84
N LEU A 446 26.81 6.62 10.15
CA LEU A 446 25.46 7.08 10.52
C LEU A 446 24.34 6.23 9.88
N LEU A 447 24.67 5.37 8.93
CA LEU A 447 23.70 4.49 8.27
C LEU A 447 23.45 3.24 9.12
N THR A 448 22.20 3.01 9.47
CA THR A 448 21.75 1.76 10.12
C THR A 448 21.45 0.76 8.99
N ARG A 449 22.29 -0.25 8.85
CA ARG A 449 22.16 -1.32 7.84
C ARG A 449 21.38 -2.50 8.39
#